data_27a3c6da5902c5d7271babbfbfe6d630
#
_entry.id   27a3c6da5902c5d7271babbfbfe6d630
#
_cell.length_a   1.000
_cell.length_b   1.000
_cell.length_c   1.000
_cell.angle_alpha   90.00
_cell.angle_beta   90.00
_cell.angle_gamma   90.00
#
_symmetry.space_group_name_H-M   'P 1'
#
loop_
_entity.id
_entity.type
_entity.pdbx_description
1 polymer ?
#
loop_
_entity_poly.entity_id
_entity_poly.type
_entity_poly.pdbx_seq_one_letter_code
_entity_poly.pdbx_strand_id
1 'polypeptide(L)'
;MNTNSNSYTIIYASVMVVIVAFLLAFVSSSLKATQDKNVQLDTKKQILAALNVKNVEDADAEYQKYVKGDMLMNVDGTLAENTDEFATNYEKEAKEHQRLHVFVCDVDGQTKYVFPVYGAGLWGGIWGYVALNEDKDTVYGV
;
A
#
# COMPACT_ATOMS: atom_id res chain seq x y z
N MET A 1 46.74 -20.00 19.59
CA MET A 1 45.37 -19.68 19.97
C MET A 1 44.56 -20.96 20.12
N ASN A 2 43.93 -21.23 21.22
CA ASN A 2 43.23 -22.50 21.46
C ASN A 2 41.83 -22.43 20.88
N THR A 3 41.66 -22.91 19.65
CA THR A 3 40.41 -22.88 18.87
C THR A 3 39.33 -23.88 19.39
N ASN A 4 39.70 -24.74 20.34
CA ASN A 4 38.77 -25.69 20.96
C ASN A 4 38.18 -25.24 22.30
N SER A 5 38.42 -23.99 22.68
CA SER A 5 37.83 -23.45 23.93
C SER A 5 36.40 -23.02 23.70
N ASN A 6 35.51 -23.30 24.66
CA ASN A 6 34.10 -22.81 24.62
C ASN A 6 33.99 -21.31 24.45
N SER A 7 34.90 -20.54 25.05
CA SER A 7 34.97 -19.09 24.91
C SER A 7 35.27 -18.66 23.49
N TYR A 8 36.17 -19.32 22.80
CA TYR A 8 36.47 -19.03 21.39
C TYR A 8 35.23 -19.26 20.50
N THR A 9 34.56 -20.39 20.71
CA THR A 9 33.35 -20.75 19.94
C THR A 9 32.23 -19.72 20.16
N ILE A 10 32.01 -19.28 21.40
CA ILE A 10 30.98 -18.28 21.72
C ILE A 10 31.31 -16.93 21.08
N ILE A 11 32.55 -16.48 21.21
CA ILE A 11 32.98 -15.20 20.61
C ILE A 11 32.87 -15.25 19.08
N TYR A 12 33.33 -16.32 18.46
CA TYR A 12 33.26 -16.52 17.01
C TYR A 12 31.80 -16.51 16.52
N ALA A 13 30.92 -17.27 17.17
CA ALA A 13 29.51 -17.33 16.83
C ALA A 13 28.84 -15.95 17.01
N SER A 14 29.15 -15.24 18.10
CA SER A 14 28.60 -13.89 18.35
C SER A 14 29.03 -12.89 17.27
N VAL A 15 30.30 -12.88 16.90
CA VAL A 15 30.83 -11.99 15.87
C VAL A 15 30.19 -12.30 14.51
N MET A 16 30.04 -13.58 14.15
CA MET A 16 29.39 -13.97 12.91
C MET A 16 27.93 -13.52 12.86
N VAL A 17 27.17 -13.71 13.95
CA VAL A 17 25.78 -13.26 14.04
C VAL A 17 25.67 -11.75 13.87
N VAL A 18 26.55 -10.98 14.52
CA VAL A 18 26.56 -9.51 14.42
C VAL A 18 26.84 -9.05 12.98
N ILE A 19 27.84 -9.67 12.32
CA ILE A 19 28.18 -9.34 10.93
C ILE A 19 27.00 -9.64 10.00
N VAL A 20 26.38 -10.81 10.12
CA VAL A 20 25.22 -11.19 9.29
C VAL A 20 24.04 -10.27 9.55
N ALA A 21 23.73 -9.96 10.80
CA ALA A 21 22.66 -9.05 11.15
C ALA A 21 22.87 -7.64 10.57
N PHE A 22 24.11 -7.15 10.62
CA PHE A 22 24.47 -5.84 10.06
C PHE A 22 24.32 -5.82 8.54
N LEU A 23 24.78 -6.86 7.85
CA LEU A 23 24.62 -6.98 6.40
C LEU A 23 23.15 -7.05 5.98
N LEU A 24 22.33 -7.83 6.69
CA LEU A 24 20.90 -7.95 6.42
C LEU A 24 20.17 -6.61 6.66
N ALA A 25 20.51 -5.91 7.75
CA ALA A 25 19.95 -4.59 8.05
C ALA A 25 20.32 -3.56 6.97
N PHE A 26 21.56 -3.57 6.51
CA PHE A 26 22.02 -2.68 5.46
C PHE A 26 21.30 -2.92 4.12
N VAL A 27 21.22 -4.19 3.70
CA VAL A 27 20.51 -4.57 2.46
C VAL A 27 19.02 -4.22 2.57
N SER A 28 18.37 -4.54 3.69
CA SER A 28 16.97 -4.20 3.94
C SER A 28 16.72 -2.70 3.88
N SER A 29 17.56 -1.90 4.52
CA SER A 29 17.46 -0.43 4.49
C SER A 29 17.66 0.13 3.10
N SER A 30 18.62 -0.39 2.34
CA SER A 30 18.90 0.06 0.97
C SER A 30 17.76 -0.23 -0.01
N LEU A 31 17.07 -1.36 0.19
CA LEU A 31 15.97 -1.78 -0.69
C LEU A 31 14.62 -1.18 -0.32
N LYS A 32 14.46 -0.67 0.90
CA LYS A 32 13.18 -0.19 1.41
C LYS A 32 12.57 0.91 0.52
N ALA A 33 13.34 1.89 0.13
CA ALA A 33 12.85 2.98 -0.72
C ALA A 33 12.32 2.47 -2.08
N THR A 34 12.97 1.47 -2.66
CA THR A 34 12.52 0.85 -3.91
C THR A 34 11.25 0.02 -3.69
N GLN A 35 11.17 -0.70 -2.57
CA GLN A 35 9.98 -1.47 -2.20
C GLN A 35 8.77 -0.55 -1.99
N ASP A 36 8.92 0.52 -1.22
CA ASP A 36 7.86 1.48 -0.96
C ASP A 36 7.33 2.11 -2.27
N LYS A 37 8.23 2.48 -3.18
CA LYS A 37 7.85 2.96 -4.51
C LYS A 37 7.10 1.92 -5.32
N ASN A 38 7.54 0.68 -5.32
CA ASN A 38 6.87 -0.40 -6.05
C ASN A 38 5.48 -0.68 -5.48
N VAL A 39 5.31 -0.64 -4.15
CA VAL A 39 4.00 -0.79 -3.50
C VAL A 39 3.07 0.35 -3.89
N GLN A 40 3.56 1.60 -3.94
CA GLN A 40 2.74 2.73 -4.40
C GLN A 40 2.31 2.57 -5.86
N LEU A 41 3.22 2.18 -6.75
CA LEU A 41 2.90 1.93 -8.16
C LEU A 41 1.89 0.80 -8.34
N ASP A 42 2.03 -0.28 -7.58
CA ASP A 42 1.10 -1.40 -7.60
C ASP A 42 -0.29 -0.98 -7.10
N THR A 43 -0.35 -0.23 -6.01
CA THR A 43 -1.59 0.34 -5.49
C THR A 43 -2.30 1.22 -6.52
N LYS A 44 -1.57 2.09 -7.23
CA LYS A 44 -2.13 2.91 -8.30
C LYS A 44 -2.67 2.08 -9.46
N LYS A 45 -1.95 1.02 -9.85
CA LYS A 45 -2.41 0.07 -10.89
C LYS A 45 -3.70 -0.64 -10.49
N GLN A 46 -3.83 -1.03 -9.22
CA GLN A 46 -5.04 -1.68 -8.71
C GLN A 46 -6.24 -0.73 -8.71
N ILE A 47 -6.04 0.54 -8.31
CA ILE A 47 -7.09 1.57 -8.40
C ILE A 47 -7.53 1.77 -9.86
N LEU A 48 -6.58 1.85 -10.80
CA LEU A 48 -6.85 1.97 -12.23
C LEU A 48 -7.56 0.72 -12.77
N ALA A 49 -7.19 -0.47 -12.31
CA ALA A 49 -7.85 -1.72 -12.70
C ALA A 49 -9.33 -1.73 -12.29
N ALA A 50 -9.67 -1.22 -11.11
CA ALA A 50 -11.06 -1.04 -10.68
C ALA A 50 -11.84 -0.08 -11.60
N LEU A 51 -11.16 0.87 -12.24
CA LEU A 51 -11.72 1.74 -13.27
C LEU A 51 -11.75 1.10 -14.68
N ASN A 52 -11.48 -0.21 -14.79
CA ASN A 52 -11.34 -0.94 -16.05
C ASN A 52 -10.19 -0.46 -16.96
N VAL A 53 -9.26 0.33 -16.42
CA VAL A 53 -8.03 0.75 -17.11
C VAL A 53 -6.97 -0.33 -16.91
N LYS A 54 -6.75 -1.14 -17.95
CA LYS A 54 -5.83 -2.29 -17.93
C LYS A 54 -4.61 -2.01 -18.82
N ASN A 55 -3.54 -2.78 -18.63
CA ASN A 55 -2.29 -2.69 -19.39
C ASN A 55 -1.61 -1.31 -19.28
N VAL A 56 -1.52 -0.81 -18.07
CA VAL A 56 -0.91 0.49 -17.74
C VAL A 56 0.62 0.36 -17.76
N GLU A 57 1.28 1.06 -18.69
CA GLU A 57 2.75 1.13 -18.74
C GLU A 57 3.29 2.12 -17.70
N ASP A 58 2.70 3.30 -17.62
CA ASP A 58 3.02 4.34 -16.64
C ASP A 58 1.85 4.56 -15.68
N ALA A 59 1.94 3.93 -14.50
CA ALA A 59 0.88 4.01 -13.50
C ALA A 59 0.74 5.40 -12.89
N ASP A 60 1.82 6.16 -12.79
CA ASP A 60 1.80 7.51 -12.22
C ASP A 60 1.06 8.48 -13.16
N ALA A 61 1.39 8.44 -14.44
CA ALA A 61 0.76 9.31 -15.44
C ALA A 61 -0.74 9.01 -15.61
N GLU A 62 -1.09 7.72 -15.73
CA GLU A 62 -2.50 7.32 -15.87
C GLU A 62 -3.29 7.58 -14.58
N TYR A 63 -2.70 7.38 -13.41
CA TYR A 63 -3.32 7.70 -12.13
C TYR A 63 -3.69 9.20 -12.04
N GLN A 64 -2.77 10.09 -12.38
CA GLN A 64 -3.03 11.53 -12.38
C GLN A 64 -4.09 11.96 -13.40
N LYS A 65 -4.21 11.23 -14.50
CA LYS A 65 -5.22 11.51 -15.52
C LYS A 65 -6.63 11.18 -15.05
N TYR A 66 -6.83 10.02 -14.42
CA TYR A 66 -8.15 9.54 -14.01
C TYR A 66 -8.54 9.95 -12.61
N VAL A 67 -7.62 9.94 -11.64
CA VAL A 67 -7.90 10.27 -10.24
C VAL A 67 -7.76 11.77 -10.02
N LYS A 68 -8.87 12.41 -9.70
CA LYS A 68 -8.94 13.86 -9.45
C LYS A 68 -8.66 14.23 -8.00
N GLY A 69 -8.86 13.31 -7.08
CA GLY A 69 -8.57 13.53 -5.67
C GLY A 69 -8.78 12.28 -4.83
N ASP A 70 -8.11 12.26 -3.70
CA ASP A 70 -8.33 11.32 -2.61
C ASP A 70 -9.10 12.06 -1.53
N MET A 71 -10.35 11.67 -1.32
CA MET A 71 -11.21 12.23 -0.29
C MET A 71 -11.03 11.41 0.99
N LEU A 72 -10.43 12.02 1.99
CA LEU A 72 -10.32 11.41 3.30
C LEU A 72 -11.59 11.68 4.11
N MET A 73 -12.19 10.61 4.62
CA MET A 73 -13.36 10.67 5.47
C MET A 73 -13.07 9.99 6.81
N ASN A 74 -13.58 10.57 7.89
CA ASN A 74 -13.63 9.88 9.16
C ASN A 74 -14.71 8.79 9.14
N VAL A 75 -14.61 7.81 10.03
CA VAL A 75 -15.61 6.72 10.14
C VAL A 75 -17.01 7.23 10.46
N ASP A 76 -17.12 8.43 11.07
CA ASP A 76 -18.41 9.11 11.33
C ASP A 76 -19.02 9.78 10.10
N GLY A 77 -18.34 9.74 8.94
CA GLY A 77 -18.78 10.34 7.69
C GLY A 77 -18.41 11.81 7.51
N THR A 78 -17.67 12.40 8.43
CA THR A 78 -17.15 13.78 8.27
C THR A 78 -15.88 13.78 7.42
N LEU A 79 -15.63 14.88 6.70
CA LEU A 79 -14.37 15.03 5.97
C LEU A 79 -13.19 15.16 6.93
N ALA A 80 -12.16 14.36 6.73
CA ALA A 80 -10.90 14.46 7.46
C ALA A 80 -9.95 15.44 6.75
N GLU A 81 -8.99 15.98 7.49
CA GLU A 81 -7.90 16.75 6.88
C GLU A 81 -7.08 15.84 5.96
N ASN A 82 -6.86 16.32 4.74
CA ASN A 82 -6.07 15.60 3.75
C ASN A 82 -4.62 15.60 4.17
N THR A 83 -3.99 14.43 4.15
CA THR A 83 -2.54 14.29 4.33
C THR A 83 -1.92 14.13 2.94
N ASP A 84 -0.80 14.81 2.67
CA ASP A 84 -0.11 14.74 1.38
C ASP A 84 0.54 13.35 1.12
N GLU A 85 0.41 12.42 2.06
CA GLU A 85 0.96 11.08 1.94
C GLU A 85 -0.02 10.12 1.26
N PHE A 86 0.45 9.48 0.20
CA PHE A 86 -0.28 8.42 -0.48
C PHE A 86 -0.30 7.15 0.39
N ALA A 87 -1.47 6.81 0.92
CA ALA A 87 -1.63 5.61 1.73
C ALA A 87 -1.58 4.34 0.88
N THR A 88 -0.92 3.32 1.39
CA THR A 88 -0.83 1.99 0.77
C THR A 88 -1.40 0.90 1.67
N ASN A 89 -1.69 1.20 2.93
CA ASN A 89 -2.28 0.28 3.90
C ASN A 89 -3.56 0.86 4.49
N TYR A 90 -4.66 0.68 3.77
CA TYR A 90 -5.97 1.22 4.14
C TYR A 90 -6.61 0.55 5.35
N GLU A 91 -6.25 -0.72 5.63
CA GLU A 91 -6.68 -1.40 6.84
C GLU A 91 -6.12 -0.72 8.09
N LYS A 92 -4.84 -0.33 8.03
CA LYS A 92 -4.19 0.42 9.10
C LYS A 92 -4.81 1.80 9.26
N GLU A 93 -5.04 2.52 8.16
CA GLU A 93 -5.70 3.83 8.17
C GLU A 93 -7.08 3.75 8.82
N ALA A 94 -7.89 2.75 8.47
CA ALA A 94 -9.21 2.59 9.04
C ALA A 94 -9.20 2.18 10.52
N LYS A 95 -8.28 1.29 10.93
CA LYS A 95 -8.24 0.77 12.31
C LYS A 95 -7.54 1.70 13.30
N GLU A 96 -6.40 2.28 12.91
CA GLU A 96 -5.58 3.11 13.80
C GLU A 96 -5.97 4.59 13.75
N HIS A 97 -6.29 5.09 12.56
CA HIS A 97 -6.58 6.51 12.34
C HIS A 97 -8.07 6.80 12.12
N GLN A 98 -8.91 5.77 12.05
CA GLN A 98 -10.37 5.88 11.79
C GLN A 98 -10.67 6.71 10.52
N ARG A 99 -9.85 6.54 9.50
CA ARG A 99 -9.93 7.24 8.22
C ARG A 99 -10.25 6.28 7.09
N LEU A 100 -11.12 6.73 6.20
CA LEU A 100 -11.53 6.01 5.00
C LEU A 100 -11.14 6.83 3.78
N HIS A 101 -10.55 6.17 2.80
CA HIS A 101 -10.17 6.78 1.52
C HIS A 101 -11.26 6.57 0.49
N VAL A 102 -11.60 7.62 -0.25
CA VAL A 102 -12.51 7.60 -1.38
C VAL A 102 -11.85 8.34 -2.54
N PHE A 103 -11.41 7.59 -3.54
CA PHE A 103 -10.80 8.20 -4.73
C PHE A 103 -11.89 8.70 -5.66
N VAL A 104 -11.90 9.99 -5.91
CA VAL A 104 -12.79 10.62 -6.88
C VAL A 104 -12.12 10.61 -8.25
N CYS A 105 -12.71 9.91 -9.18
CA CYS A 105 -12.13 9.66 -10.50
C CYS A 105 -13.04 10.19 -11.60
N ASP A 106 -12.44 10.54 -12.73
CA ASP A 106 -13.13 10.92 -13.95
C ASP A 106 -12.78 9.91 -15.06
N VAL A 107 -13.79 9.25 -15.58
CA VAL A 107 -13.67 8.34 -16.72
C VAL A 107 -14.63 8.80 -17.80
N ASP A 108 -14.09 9.28 -18.91
CA ASP A 108 -14.86 9.78 -20.05
C ASP A 108 -15.89 10.87 -19.68
N GLY A 109 -15.55 11.76 -18.76
CA GLY A 109 -16.41 12.83 -18.27
C GLY A 109 -17.48 12.40 -17.25
N GLN A 110 -17.40 11.14 -16.79
CA GLN A 110 -18.29 10.62 -15.75
C GLN A 110 -17.52 10.44 -14.44
N THR A 111 -18.09 10.93 -13.34
CA THR A 111 -17.50 10.74 -12.01
C THR A 111 -17.65 9.28 -11.56
N LYS A 112 -16.57 8.70 -11.08
CA LYS A 112 -16.53 7.38 -10.45
C LYS A 112 -15.88 7.52 -9.07
N TYR A 113 -16.32 6.66 -8.15
CA TYR A 113 -15.78 6.62 -6.79
C TYR A 113 -15.14 5.27 -6.55
N VAL A 114 -13.84 5.27 -6.22
CA VAL A 114 -13.11 4.03 -5.91
C VAL A 114 -12.87 3.93 -4.42
N PHE A 115 -13.23 2.79 -3.85
CA PHE A 115 -13.08 2.50 -2.43
C PHE A 115 -12.13 1.34 -2.24
N PRO A 116 -11.12 1.46 -1.37
CA PRO A 116 -10.39 0.32 -0.90
C PRO A 116 -11.26 -0.52 0.04
N VAL A 117 -11.28 -1.82 -0.18
CA VAL A 117 -11.99 -2.78 0.66
C VAL A 117 -11.01 -3.81 1.20
N TYR A 118 -11.20 -4.24 2.45
CA TYR A 118 -10.36 -5.24 3.09
C TYR A 118 -11.19 -6.15 3.98
N GLY A 119 -10.69 -7.35 4.19
CA GLY A 119 -11.35 -8.33 5.04
C GLY A 119 -10.43 -9.47 5.45
N ALA A 120 -10.93 -10.35 6.31
CA ALA A 120 -10.22 -11.55 6.71
C ALA A 120 -10.57 -12.71 5.79
N GLY A 121 -9.55 -13.29 5.16
CA GLY A 121 -9.66 -14.52 4.39
C GLY A 121 -9.18 -15.74 5.17
N LEU A 122 -9.35 -16.93 4.59
CA LEU A 122 -8.97 -18.20 5.22
C LEU A 122 -7.45 -18.30 5.46
N TRP A 123 -6.64 -17.74 4.57
CA TRP A 123 -5.17 -17.82 4.58
C TRP A 123 -4.47 -16.50 4.91
N GLY A 124 -5.24 -15.44 5.21
CA GLY A 124 -4.71 -14.11 5.51
C GLY A 124 -5.70 -13.00 5.13
N GLY A 125 -5.24 -11.77 5.18
CA GLY A 125 -6.03 -10.61 4.75
C GLY A 125 -6.32 -10.62 3.25
N ILE A 126 -7.52 -10.20 2.89
CA ILE A 126 -7.93 -9.97 1.51
C ILE A 126 -8.18 -8.48 1.36
N TRP A 127 -7.70 -7.89 0.30
CA TRP A 127 -7.95 -6.49 -0.04
C TRP A 127 -8.21 -6.34 -1.53
N GLY A 128 -8.85 -5.26 -1.89
CA GLY A 128 -9.15 -4.92 -3.27
C GLY A 128 -9.75 -3.53 -3.37
N TYR A 129 -10.20 -3.19 -4.55
CA TYR A 129 -10.82 -1.89 -4.84
C TYR A 129 -12.13 -2.10 -5.56
N VAL A 130 -13.14 -1.33 -5.17
CA VAL A 130 -14.45 -1.33 -5.81
C VAL A 130 -14.72 0.06 -6.35
N ALA A 131 -15.01 0.16 -7.63
CA ALA A 131 -15.43 1.40 -8.27
C ALA A 131 -16.96 1.45 -8.37
N LEU A 132 -17.55 2.54 -7.91
CA LEU A 132 -18.98 2.83 -8.07
C LEU A 132 -19.18 3.92 -9.11
N ASN A 133 -20.32 3.89 -9.76
CA ASN A 133 -20.80 4.95 -10.63
C ASN A 133 -21.16 6.21 -9.81
N GLU A 134 -21.46 7.30 -10.52
CA GLU A 134 -21.90 8.57 -9.92
C GLU A 134 -23.14 8.41 -9.03
N ASP A 135 -24.01 7.44 -9.33
CA ASP A 135 -25.19 7.09 -8.52
C ASP A 135 -24.84 6.53 -7.14
N LYS A 136 -23.57 6.14 -6.91
CA LYS A 136 -23.04 5.54 -5.67
C LYS A 136 -23.72 4.24 -5.26
N ASP A 137 -24.42 3.59 -6.16
CA ASP A 137 -25.19 2.37 -5.94
C ASP A 137 -24.77 1.25 -6.90
N THR A 138 -24.44 1.59 -8.12
CA THR A 138 -24.07 0.64 -9.17
C THR A 138 -22.55 0.45 -9.25
N VAL A 139 -22.09 -0.81 -9.15
CA VAL A 139 -20.67 -1.15 -9.32
C VAL A 139 -20.25 -0.95 -10.76
N TYR A 140 -19.17 -0.20 -10.96
CA TYR A 140 -18.54 0.03 -12.25
C TYR A 140 -17.45 -1.00 -12.55
N GLY A 141 -16.65 -1.35 -11.54
CA GLY A 141 -15.57 -2.33 -11.66
C GLY A 141 -14.98 -2.74 -10.31
N VAL A 142 -14.14 -3.76 -10.36
CA VAL A 142 -13.50 -4.34 -9.19
C VAL A 142 -12.04 -4.66 -9.52
#